data_814cbd758e434a27bbec5307f9831928
#
_entry.id   814cbd758e434a27bbec5307f9831928
#
_cell.length_a   1.000
_cell.length_b   1.000
_cell.length_c   1.000
_cell.angle_alpha   90.00
_cell.angle_beta   90.00
_cell.angle_gamma   90.00
#
_symmetry.space_group_name_H-M   'P 1'
#
loop_
_entity.id
_entity.type
_entity.pdbx_description
1 polymer ?
#
loop_
_entity_poly.entity_id
_entity_poly.type
_entity_poly.pdbx_seq_one_letter_code
_entity_poly.pdbx_strand_id
1 'polypeptide(L)'
;MDSPGKVELFGSKALLLGYGAIGKLIEERLKPFGVDVTVVRRSAGENTIGPNQWRERLGEFDWVILAVPATPETDGMIGADELSAMKTTATLINIARGSVVQQEALVSALRDKQVGAAFLDVTTPEPLPADHPLWTLDNAHVTMHLSGRAQDKMFIRSATRFLENLDRYRKGEPLSPLVNLDLGY
;
A
#
# COMPACT_ATOMS: atom_id res chain seq x y z
N MET A 1 14.22 -29.04 10.39
CA MET A 1 13.56 -28.20 9.36
C MET A 1 12.58 -27.31 10.09
N ASP A 2 12.96 -26.09 10.33
CA ASP A 2 12.04 -25.13 10.91
C ASP A 2 10.97 -24.84 9.85
N SER A 3 9.73 -25.17 10.18
CA SER A 3 8.59 -24.87 9.33
C SER A 3 8.53 -23.34 9.19
N PRO A 4 8.47 -22.76 8.00
CA PRO A 4 8.29 -21.33 7.88
C PRO A 4 7.04 -20.95 8.68
N GLY A 5 7.21 -20.07 9.65
CA GLY A 5 6.13 -19.68 10.55
C GLY A 5 4.94 -19.18 9.74
N LYS A 6 3.84 -19.91 9.81
CA LYS A 6 2.58 -19.46 9.21
C LYS A 6 2.06 -18.32 10.05
N VAL A 7 1.83 -17.16 9.44
CA VAL A 7 1.26 -15.99 10.10
C VAL A 7 -0.25 -16.05 9.95
N GLU A 8 -0.97 -15.97 11.07
CA GLU A 8 -2.42 -15.93 11.11
C GLU A 8 -2.90 -14.48 10.99
N LEU A 9 -3.98 -14.24 10.25
CA LEU A 9 -4.59 -12.92 10.15
C LEU A 9 -5.38 -12.56 11.42
N PHE A 10 -6.07 -13.52 12.00
CA PHE A 10 -6.90 -13.28 13.18
C PHE A 10 -6.06 -12.78 14.36
N GLY A 11 -6.50 -11.65 14.94
CA GLY A 11 -5.80 -11.00 16.05
C GLY A 11 -4.52 -10.25 15.67
N SER A 12 -4.14 -10.21 14.38
CA SER A 12 -3.00 -9.42 13.94
C SER A 12 -3.33 -7.94 13.83
N LYS A 13 -2.30 -7.08 13.81
CA LYS A 13 -2.42 -5.62 13.70
C LYS A 13 -1.90 -5.13 12.36
N ALA A 14 -2.69 -4.31 11.67
CA ALA A 14 -2.32 -3.70 10.42
C ALA A 14 -2.26 -2.17 10.51
N LEU A 15 -1.18 -1.58 10.01
CA LEU A 15 -1.06 -0.16 9.76
C LEU A 15 -1.37 0.10 8.28
N LEU A 16 -2.39 0.89 8.01
CA LEU A 16 -2.79 1.26 6.66
C LEU A 16 -2.45 2.74 6.41
N LEU A 17 -1.43 2.98 5.59
CA LEU A 17 -1.04 4.30 5.15
C LEU A 17 -1.81 4.67 3.88
N GLY A 18 -2.72 5.64 4.02
CA GLY A 18 -3.61 6.08 2.95
C GLY A 18 -5.03 5.51 3.07
N TYR A 19 -6.02 6.43 3.11
CA TYR A 19 -7.42 6.08 3.33
C TYR A 19 -8.33 6.67 2.25
N GLY A 20 -7.91 6.51 1.00
CA GLY A 20 -8.71 6.78 -0.19
C GLY A 20 -9.69 5.63 -0.49
N ALA A 21 -10.16 5.54 -1.72
CA ALA A 21 -11.11 4.50 -2.15
C ALA A 21 -10.56 3.08 -1.91
N ILE A 22 -9.27 2.84 -2.20
CA ILE A 22 -8.63 1.54 -2.02
C ILE A 22 -8.45 1.23 -0.53
N GLY A 23 -7.91 2.18 0.25
CA GLY A 23 -7.66 1.96 1.68
C GLY A 23 -8.94 1.60 2.45
N LYS A 24 -10.06 2.27 2.18
CA LYS A 24 -11.36 1.94 2.77
C LYS A 24 -11.79 0.50 2.46
N LEU A 25 -11.61 0.05 1.23
CA LEU A 25 -11.94 -1.31 0.83
C LEU A 25 -11.02 -2.36 1.45
N ILE A 26 -9.75 -2.02 1.72
CA ILE A 26 -8.81 -2.90 2.43
C ILE A 26 -9.26 -3.07 3.88
N GLU A 27 -9.50 -1.97 4.59
CA GLU A 27 -9.99 -2.01 5.97
C GLU A 27 -11.28 -2.83 6.08
N GLU A 28 -12.27 -2.56 5.22
CA GLU A 28 -13.54 -3.29 5.18
C GLU A 28 -13.36 -4.80 5.04
N ARG A 29 -12.34 -5.23 4.27
CA ARG A 29 -12.06 -6.66 4.03
C ARG A 29 -11.22 -7.31 5.10
N LEU A 30 -10.37 -6.56 5.78
CA LEU A 30 -9.52 -7.10 6.85
C LEU A 30 -10.29 -7.28 8.17
N LYS A 31 -11.26 -6.42 8.47
CA LYS A 31 -12.09 -6.50 9.69
C LYS A 31 -12.76 -7.86 9.90
N PRO A 32 -13.43 -8.47 8.91
CA PRO A 32 -14.05 -9.79 9.08
C PRO A 32 -13.07 -10.92 9.40
N PHE A 33 -11.79 -10.74 9.07
CA PHE A 33 -10.73 -11.68 9.43
C PHE A 33 -10.15 -11.43 10.84
N GLY A 34 -10.74 -10.50 11.61
CA GLY A 34 -10.30 -10.20 12.96
C GLY A 34 -8.99 -9.41 13.03
N VAL A 35 -8.61 -8.69 11.97
CA VAL A 35 -7.43 -7.82 11.96
C VAL A 35 -7.78 -6.49 12.60
N ASP A 36 -6.94 -6.02 13.53
CA ASP A 36 -7.03 -4.68 14.11
C ASP A 36 -6.32 -3.68 13.17
N VAL A 37 -7.12 -2.86 12.49
CA VAL A 37 -6.61 -1.92 11.47
C VAL A 37 -6.51 -0.52 12.04
N THR A 38 -5.29 0.00 12.10
CA THR A 38 -5.00 1.42 12.39
C THR A 38 -4.75 2.15 11.08
N VAL A 39 -5.47 3.23 10.85
CA VAL A 39 -5.40 4.00 9.59
C VAL A 39 -4.61 5.29 9.79
N VAL A 40 -3.69 5.58 8.87
CA VAL A 40 -3.00 6.87 8.79
C VAL A 40 -3.68 7.74 7.74
N ARG A 41 -4.18 8.92 8.19
CA ARG A 41 -4.83 9.89 7.30
C ARG A 41 -4.63 11.33 7.80
N ARG A 42 -4.85 12.32 6.93
CA ARG A 42 -4.71 13.74 7.28
C ARG A 42 -5.77 14.24 8.28
N SER A 43 -6.98 13.70 8.22
CA SER A 43 -8.09 14.09 9.10
C SER A 43 -8.31 13.07 10.20
N ALA A 44 -8.52 13.53 11.43
CA ALA A 44 -8.83 12.67 12.57
C ALA A 44 -10.13 11.86 12.37
N GLY A 45 -10.22 10.71 13.01
CA GLY A 45 -11.39 9.83 13.03
C GLY A 45 -11.14 8.68 13.99
N GLU A 46 -12.13 7.83 14.17
CA GLU A 46 -12.00 6.63 15.01
C GLU A 46 -10.94 5.68 14.43
N ASN A 47 -10.08 5.10 15.27
CA ASN A 47 -8.96 4.24 14.89
C ASN A 47 -8.03 4.86 13.83
N THR A 48 -7.86 6.18 13.86
CA THR A 48 -6.96 6.88 12.95
C THR A 48 -5.87 7.62 13.70
N ILE A 49 -4.69 7.65 13.09
CA ILE A 49 -3.55 8.45 13.58
C ILE A 49 -3.12 9.46 12.51
N GLY A 50 -2.54 10.55 12.99
CA GLY A 50 -2.05 11.62 12.11
C GLY A 50 -0.81 11.20 11.31
N PRO A 51 -0.48 11.97 10.26
CA PRO A 51 0.61 11.63 9.34
C PRO A 51 2.00 11.64 9.99
N ASN A 52 2.16 12.24 11.16
CA ASN A 52 3.43 12.34 11.85
C ASN A 52 3.58 11.36 13.04
N GLN A 53 2.55 10.59 13.37
CA GLN A 53 2.51 9.78 14.59
C GLN A 53 2.77 8.28 14.35
N TRP A 54 2.70 7.83 13.11
CA TRP A 54 2.73 6.41 12.79
C TRP A 54 4.14 5.80 12.88
N ARG A 55 5.19 6.61 12.67
CA ARG A 55 6.58 6.13 12.66
C ARG A 55 7.00 5.54 13.99
N GLU A 56 6.64 6.21 15.09
CA GLU A 56 6.96 5.77 16.46
C GLU A 56 6.23 4.48 16.85
N ARG A 57 5.20 4.12 16.10
CA ARG A 57 4.34 2.96 16.36
C ARG A 57 4.59 1.78 15.42
N LEU A 58 5.52 1.88 14.48
CA LEU A 58 5.79 0.82 13.49
C LEU A 58 6.04 -0.55 14.11
N GLY A 59 6.70 -0.59 15.27
CA GLY A 59 6.95 -1.83 16.03
C GLY A 59 5.70 -2.51 16.61
N GLU A 60 4.51 -1.91 16.53
CA GLU A 60 3.27 -2.50 17.01
C GLU A 60 2.60 -3.42 15.96
N PHE A 61 2.90 -3.24 14.66
CA PHE A 61 2.14 -3.81 13.56
C PHE A 61 2.80 -5.04 12.96
N ASP A 62 1.96 -5.98 12.55
CA ASP A 62 2.34 -7.19 11.83
C ASP A 62 2.31 -6.96 10.30
N TRP A 63 1.47 -6.02 9.87
CA TRP A 63 1.28 -5.64 8.48
C TRP A 63 1.40 -4.13 8.32
N VAL A 64 2.23 -3.67 7.40
CA VAL A 64 2.32 -2.26 7.00
C VAL A 64 1.91 -2.16 5.54
N ILE A 65 0.76 -1.51 5.27
CA ILE A 65 0.12 -1.48 3.95
C ILE A 65 0.16 -0.07 3.40
N LEU A 66 0.78 0.11 2.23
CA LEU A 66 0.92 1.39 1.56
C LEU A 66 -0.14 1.52 0.46
N ALA A 67 -1.07 2.46 0.65
CA ALA A 67 -2.14 2.82 -0.29
C ALA A 67 -2.23 4.35 -0.47
N VAL A 68 -1.11 5.06 -0.31
CA VAL A 68 -0.97 6.51 -0.48
C VAL A 68 -0.77 6.88 -1.95
N PRO A 69 -1.15 8.10 -2.40
CA PRO A 69 -0.74 8.61 -3.69
C PRO A 69 0.78 8.90 -3.70
N ALA A 70 1.40 8.88 -4.87
CA ALA A 70 2.76 9.37 -5.03
C ALA A 70 2.73 10.90 -5.09
N THR A 71 3.32 11.53 -4.10
CA THR A 71 3.49 12.99 -3.99
C THR A 71 4.89 13.28 -3.45
N PRO A 72 5.38 14.52 -3.51
CA PRO A 72 6.67 14.84 -2.89
C PRO A 72 6.77 14.45 -1.41
N GLU A 73 5.64 14.48 -0.67
CA GLU A 73 5.62 14.13 0.76
C GLU A 73 5.64 12.61 1.01
N THR A 74 5.29 11.81 0.03
CA THR A 74 5.26 10.34 0.14
C THR A 74 6.42 9.68 -0.58
N ASP A 75 7.22 10.43 -1.32
CA ASP A 75 8.41 9.93 -1.99
C ASP A 75 9.46 9.49 -0.96
N GLY A 76 9.89 8.24 -1.06
CA GLY A 76 10.84 7.63 -0.12
C GLY A 76 10.37 7.58 1.34
N MET A 77 9.06 7.69 1.62
CA MET A 77 8.54 7.77 2.99
C MET A 77 8.82 6.54 3.85
N ILE A 78 9.08 5.41 3.22
CA ILE A 78 9.55 4.18 3.87
C ILE A 78 11.03 4.01 3.51
N GLY A 79 11.89 4.40 4.42
CA GLY A 79 13.34 4.30 4.31
C GLY A 79 13.93 3.33 5.33
N ALA A 80 15.25 3.38 5.51
CA ALA A 80 15.98 2.51 6.43
C ALA A 80 15.48 2.65 7.87
N ASP A 81 15.16 3.85 8.32
CA ASP A 81 14.70 4.11 9.69
C ASP A 81 13.33 3.47 9.93
N GLU A 82 12.39 3.65 9.00
CA GLU A 82 11.05 3.05 9.09
C GLU A 82 11.12 1.52 9.04
N LEU A 83 11.95 0.97 8.15
CA LEU A 83 12.13 -0.48 8.04
C LEU A 83 12.75 -1.07 9.31
N SER A 84 13.73 -0.40 9.90
CA SER A 84 14.35 -0.84 11.16
C SER A 84 13.42 -0.75 12.37
N ALA A 85 12.41 0.14 12.34
CA ALA A 85 11.41 0.29 13.38
C ALA A 85 10.27 -0.73 13.30
N MET A 86 10.13 -1.46 12.19
CA MET A 86 9.14 -2.54 12.03
C MET A 86 9.54 -3.76 12.88
N LYS A 87 8.56 -4.62 13.17
CA LYS A 87 8.86 -5.96 13.71
C LYS A 87 9.68 -6.76 12.71
N THR A 88 10.61 -7.56 13.17
CA THR A 88 11.38 -8.51 12.31
C THR A 88 10.49 -9.58 11.66
N THR A 89 9.27 -9.76 12.17
CA THR A 89 8.24 -10.65 11.61
C THR A 89 7.24 -9.90 10.73
N ALA A 90 7.29 -8.56 10.69
CA ALA A 90 6.30 -7.78 9.97
C ALA A 90 6.43 -7.93 8.45
N THR A 91 5.32 -7.73 7.77
CA THR A 91 5.25 -7.73 6.32
C THR A 91 4.90 -6.33 5.79
N LEU A 92 5.72 -5.83 4.87
CA LEU A 92 5.44 -4.61 4.11
C LEU A 92 4.66 -4.97 2.85
N ILE A 93 3.56 -4.27 2.58
CA ILE A 93 2.76 -4.44 1.36
C ILE A 93 2.71 -3.09 0.63
N ASN A 94 3.26 -3.03 -0.58
CA ASN A 94 3.22 -1.82 -1.40
C ASN A 94 2.35 -2.01 -2.64
N ILE A 95 1.16 -1.40 -2.62
CA ILE A 95 0.24 -1.29 -3.75
C ILE A 95 0.05 0.17 -4.20
N ALA A 96 0.90 1.06 -3.71
CA ALA A 96 0.87 2.50 -4.00
C ALA A 96 1.66 2.84 -5.26
N ARG A 97 2.93 3.18 -5.09
CA ARG A 97 3.94 3.40 -6.14
C ARG A 97 5.31 2.96 -5.63
N GLY A 98 6.19 2.55 -6.55
CA GLY A 98 7.55 2.10 -6.20
C GLY A 98 8.34 3.18 -5.44
N SER A 99 8.20 4.44 -5.84
CA SER A 99 8.92 5.57 -5.23
C SER A 99 8.56 5.85 -3.77
N VAL A 100 7.46 5.30 -3.26
CA VAL A 100 7.06 5.44 -1.84
C VAL A 100 8.04 4.72 -0.91
N VAL A 101 8.74 3.72 -1.40
CA VAL A 101 9.73 2.92 -0.66
C VAL A 101 11.13 3.17 -1.23
N GLN A 102 12.10 3.44 -0.37
CA GLN A 102 13.51 3.44 -0.74
C GLN A 102 13.93 1.99 -1.02
N GLN A 103 13.88 1.59 -2.29
CA GLN A 103 13.98 0.19 -2.71
C GLN A 103 15.28 -0.49 -2.29
N GLU A 104 16.42 0.23 -2.34
CA GLU A 104 17.72 -0.31 -1.90
C GLU A 104 17.76 -0.54 -0.38
N ALA A 105 17.13 0.35 0.41
CA ALA A 105 16.99 0.15 1.84
C ALA A 105 16.13 -1.08 2.15
N LEU A 106 15.03 -1.29 1.38
CA LEU A 106 14.19 -2.48 1.51
C LEU A 106 14.96 -3.77 1.15
N VAL A 107 15.74 -3.77 0.08
CA VAL A 107 16.58 -4.92 -0.29
C VAL A 107 17.54 -5.29 0.85
N SER A 108 18.19 -4.30 1.46
CA SER A 108 19.07 -4.51 2.60
C SER A 108 18.31 -5.06 3.81
N ALA A 109 17.18 -4.44 4.16
CA ALA A 109 16.36 -4.86 5.29
C ALA A 109 15.83 -6.29 5.16
N LEU A 110 15.42 -6.70 3.95
CA LEU A 110 14.94 -8.06 3.66
C LEU A 110 16.07 -9.08 3.74
N ARG A 111 17.24 -8.76 3.17
CA ARG A 111 18.44 -9.61 3.21
C ARG A 111 18.92 -9.86 4.63
N ASP A 112 18.93 -8.80 5.43
CA ASP A 112 19.38 -8.81 6.83
C ASP A 112 18.29 -9.28 7.80
N LYS A 113 17.10 -9.65 7.29
CA LYS A 113 15.93 -10.11 8.06
C LYS A 113 15.48 -9.08 9.12
N GLN A 114 15.69 -7.80 8.86
CA GLN A 114 15.14 -6.72 9.68
C GLN A 114 13.62 -6.59 9.50
N VAL A 115 13.11 -6.99 8.33
CA VAL A 115 11.68 -7.12 8.01
C VAL A 115 11.41 -8.55 7.56
N GLY A 116 10.28 -9.11 7.99
CA GLY A 116 9.93 -10.51 7.73
C GLY A 116 9.71 -10.81 6.25
N ALA A 117 8.91 -9.99 5.57
CA ALA A 117 8.65 -10.14 4.14
C ALA A 117 8.21 -8.81 3.50
N ALA A 118 8.23 -8.76 2.16
CA ALA A 118 7.61 -7.69 1.39
C ALA A 118 6.77 -8.25 0.23
N PHE A 119 5.57 -7.69 0.02
CA PHE A 119 4.74 -7.90 -1.15
C PHE A 119 4.68 -6.58 -1.94
N LEU A 120 5.25 -6.58 -3.14
CA LEU A 120 5.46 -5.40 -3.97
C LEU A 120 4.71 -5.56 -5.29
N ASP A 121 3.57 -4.89 -5.43
CA ASP A 121 2.90 -4.79 -6.73
C ASP A 121 3.55 -3.74 -7.63
N VAL A 122 4.33 -2.85 -7.03
CA VAL A 122 5.00 -1.72 -7.67
C VAL A 122 6.46 -1.63 -7.24
N THR A 123 7.34 -1.24 -8.17
CA THR A 123 8.79 -1.12 -7.97
C THR A 123 9.33 0.16 -8.62
N THR A 124 10.61 0.44 -8.42
CA THR A 124 11.32 1.52 -9.10
C THR A 124 12.68 1.01 -9.57
N PRO A 125 12.93 0.96 -10.90
CA PRO A 125 11.99 1.26 -12.00
C PRO A 125 10.92 0.17 -12.23
N GLU A 126 9.94 0.48 -13.09
CA GLU A 126 9.03 -0.49 -13.68
C GLU A 126 9.22 -0.54 -15.20
N PRO A 127 9.45 -1.75 -15.79
CA PRO A 127 9.59 -3.05 -15.12
C PRO A 127 10.89 -3.15 -14.31
N LEU A 128 10.85 -3.97 -13.25
CA LEU A 128 12.03 -4.25 -12.43
C LEU A 128 13.09 -4.99 -13.28
N PRO A 129 14.38 -4.57 -13.30
CA PRO A 129 15.44 -5.24 -14.04
C PRO A 129 15.55 -6.72 -13.71
N ALA A 130 15.87 -7.54 -14.70
CA ALA A 130 15.88 -9.00 -14.57
C ALA A 130 16.95 -9.53 -13.57
N ASP A 131 18.02 -8.75 -13.35
CA ASP A 131 19.10 -9.05 -12.43
C ASP A 131 18.92 -8.40 -11.03
N HIS A 132 17.78 -7.77 -10.79
CA HIS A 132 17.54 -7.07 -9.54
C HIS A 132 17.45 -8.05 -8.34
N PRO A 133 18.08 -7.73 -7.18
CA PRO A 133 18.12 -8.62 -6.02
C PRO A 133 16.76 -9.08 -5.49
N LEU A 134 15.72 -8.26 -5.60
CA LEU A 134 14.36 -8.62 -5.17
C LEU A 134 13.83 -9.90 -5.80
N TRP A 135 14.33 -10.32 -6.97
CA TRP A 135 13.92 -11.58 -7.61
C TRP A 135 14.47 -12.83 -6.92
N THR A 136 15.54 -12.68 -6.13
CA THR A 136 16.26 -13.81 -5.52
C THR A 136 16.09 -13.91 -4.01
N LEU A 137 15.42 -12.93 -3.39
CA LEU A 137 15.13 -12.95 -1.96
C LEU A 137 13.87 -13.78 -1.69
N ASP A 138 13.97 -14.81 -0.85
CA ASP A 138 12.88 -15.72 -0.50
C ASP A 138 11.69 -15.02 0.20
N ASN A 139 11.94 -13.87 0.83
CA ASN A 139 10.97 -13.06 1.53
C ASN A 139 10.51 -11.81 0.75
N ALA A 140 10.85 -11.70 -0.53
CA ALA A 140 10.35 -10.68 -1.45
C ALA A 140 9.39 -11.30 -2.47
N HIS A 141 8.18 -10.76 -2.56
CA HIS A 141 7.17 -11.19 -3.51
C HIS A 141 6.83 -10.02 -4.42
N VAL A 142 7.22 -10.11 -5.70
CA VAL A 142 7.02 -9.04 -6.67
C VAL A 142 5.94 -9.46 -7.66
N THR A 143 4.93 -8.62 -7.84
CA THR A 143 3.96 -8.71 -8.93
C THR A 143 4.18 -7.56 -9.92
N MET A 144 3.53 -7.58 -11.07
CA MET A 144 3.85 -6.66 -12.15
C MET A 144 2.78 -5.58 -12.29
N HIS A 145 2.50 -4.83 -11.22
CA HIS A 145 1.48 -3.79 -11.17
C HIS A 145 0.10 -4.32 -11.63
N LEU A 146 -0.26 -5.49 -11.12
CA LEU A 146 -1.42 -6.25 -11.56
C LEU A 146 -2.60 -6.21 -10.60
N SER A 147 -2.41 -5.74 -9.36
CA SER A 147 -3.45 -5.77 -8.32
C SER A 147 -4.72 -5.00 -8.70
N GLY A 148 -4.60 -3.97 -9.56
CA GLY A 148 -5.72 -3.20 -10.09
C GLY A 148 -6.25 -3.67 -11.46
N ARG A 149 -5.64 -4.65 -12.09
CA ARG A 149 -6.02 -5.09 -13.45
C ARG A 149 -7.07 -6.20 -13.41
N ALA A 150 -8.31 -5.85 -13.75
CA ALA A 150 -9.35 -6.83 -14.07
C ALA A 150 -9.34 -7.09 -15.59
N GLN A 151 -9.05 -8.31 -16.02
CA GLN A 151 -8.85 -8.66 -17.42
C GLN A 151 -10.09 -8.36 -18.30
N ASP A 152 -11.29 -8.57 -17.79
CA ASP A 152 -12.53 -8.52 -18.55
C ASP A 152 -13.43 -7.29 -18.24
N LYS A 153 -13.27 -6.69 -17.08
CA LYS A 153 -14.20 -5.64 -16.60
C LYS A 153 -13.63 -4.23 -16.54
N MET A 154 -12.32 -4.06 -16.72
CA MET A 154 -11.67 -2.75 -16.59
C MET A 154 -12.18 -1.76 -17.64
N PHE A 155 -12.23 -2.18 -18.91
CA PHE A 155 -12.72 -1.34 -20.00
C PHE A 155 -14.20 -1.02 -19.87
N ILE A 156 -15.02 -2.00 -19.48
CA ILE A 156 -16.46 -1.79 -19.28
C ILE A 156 -16.68 -0.78 -18.16
N ARG A 157 -16.00 -0.90 -17.02
CA ARG A 157 -16.12 0.04 -15.90
C ARG A 157 -15.66 1.45 -16.27
N SER A 158 -14.58 1.56 -17.03
CA SER A 158 -14.07 2.85 -17.50
C SER A 158 -15.04 3.51 -18.48
N ALA A 159 -15.58 2.74 -19.44
CA ALA A 159 -16.58 3.23 -20.39
C ALA A 159 -17.87 3.65 -19.67
N THR A 160 -18.36 2.86 -18.73
CA THR A 160 -19.53 3.20 -17.92
C THR A 160 -19.32 4.52 -17.18
N ARG A 161 -18.18 4.67 -16.49
CA ARG A 161 -17.83 5.89 -15.79
C ARG A 161 -17.74 7.11 -16.73
N PHE A 162 -17.17 6.93 -17.90
CA PHE A 162 -17.11 7.98 -18.92
C PHE A 162 -18.51 8.42 -19.37
N LEU A 163 -19.38 7.46 -19.67
CA LEU A 163 -20.76 7.75 -20.10
C LEU A 163 -21.58 8.43 -19.01
N GLU A 164 -21.45 8.01 -17.76
CA GLU A 164 -22.07 8.65 -16.60
C GLU A 164 -21.62 10.11 -16.47
N ASN A 165 -20.33 10.38 -16.59
CA ASN A 165 -19.79 11.74 -16.55
C ASN A 165 -20.16 12.58 -17.77
N LEU A 166 -20.28 12.00 -18.93
CA LEU A 166 -20.78 12.68 -20.14
C LEU A 166 -22.25 13.13 -19.97
N ASP A 167 -23.06 12.28 -19.36
CA ASP A 167 -24.48 12.64 -19.06
C ASP A 167 -24.54 13.77 -18.02
N ARG A 168 -23.75 13.68 -16.94
CA ARG A 168 -23.61 14.77 -15.94
C ARG A 168 -23.17 16.09 -16.59
N TYR A 169 -22.16 16.04 -17.45
CA TYR A 169 -21.65 17.21 -18.17
C TYR A 169 -22.75 17.87 -19.01
N ARG A 170 -23.54 17.08 -19.74
CA ARG A 170 -24.65 17.58 -20.56
C ARG A 170 -25.76 18.23 -19.73
N LYS A 171 -25.94 17.78 -18.48
CA LYS A 171 -26.92 18.33 -17.54
C LYS A 171 -26.38 19.52 -16.72
N GLY A 172 -25.12 19.87 -16.87
CA GLY A 172 -24.47 20.88 -16.01
C GLY A 172 -24.24 20.44 -14.58
N GLU A 173 -24.26 19.12 -14.32
CA GLU A 173 -24.01 18.52 -13.01
C GLU A 173 -22.51 18.34 -12.76
N PRO A 174 -22.06 18.35 -11.48
CA PRO A 174 -20.67 18.06 -11.14
C PRO A 174 -20.22 16.67 -11.62
N LEU A 175 -19.02 16.57 -12.18
CA LEU A 175 -18.42 15.30 -12.53
C LEU A 175 -18.00 14.53 -11.25
N SER A 176 -17.90 13.20 -11.34
CA SER A 176 -17.53 12.35 -10.18
C SER A 176 -16.81 11.06 -10.64
N PRO A 177 -15.69 10.71 -10.01
CA PRO A 177 -14.93 11.51 -9.05
C PRO A 177 -14.13 12.62 -9.72
N LEU A 178 -13.81 13.67 -8.98
CA LEU A 178 -12.87 14.71 -9.41
C LEU A 178 -11.53 14.52 -8.70
N VAL A 179 -10.46 14.73 -9.45
CA VAL A 179 -9.11 14.84 -8.87
C VAL A 179 -8.97 16.24 -8.30
N ASN A 180 -8.47 16.35 -7.08
CA ASN A 180 -8.07 17.61 -6.50
C ASN A 180 -6.71 18.00 -7.11
N LEU A 181 -6.68 19.04 -7.95
CA LEU A 181 -5.47 19.44 -8.67
C LEU A 181 -4.35 19.96 -7.75
N ASP A 182 -4.71 20.57 -6.61
CA ASP A 182 -3.73 21.07 -5.63
C ASP A 182 -3.06 19.93 -4.86
N LEU A 183 -3.77 18.82 -4.68
CA LEU A 183 -3.27 17.63 -4.00
C LEU A 183 -2.68 16.59 -4.94
N GLY A 184 -2.97 16.67 -6.24
CA GLY A 184 -2.50 15.72 -7.26
C GLY A 184 -3.25 14.37 -7.27
N TYR A 185 -4.36 14.23 -6.52
CA TYR A 185 -5.15 12.98 -6.44
C TYR A 185 -6.60 13.22 -6.06
#